data_e08eb9ec62550bd1e4884f91881c6a85
#
_entry.id   e08eb9ec62550bd1e4884f91881c6a85
#
_cell.length_a   1.000
_cell.length_b   1.000
_cell.length_c   1.000
_cell.angle_alpha   90.00
_cell.angle_beta   90.00
_cell.angle_gamma   90.00
#
_symmetry.space_group_name_H-M   'P 1'
#
loop_
_entity.id
_entity.type
_entity.pdbx_description
1 polymer ?
#
loop_
_entity_poly.entity_id
_entity_poly.type
_entity_poly.pdbx_seq_one_letter_code
_entity_poly.pdbx_strand_id
1 'polypeptide(L)'
;AELSSSVTKPRLGLGANCTSSVRPQSLQHEWEQYRHKIISGIFAARKRVEKTALIFPGDARQLWDGPSAQWDLETGTAGIVLALSRLGVDTHELAVELAENMCITDLPEEGLLRGLPGIALAMAEAGEPEIALTLAGHQNRFTSKNANIRSGVAGTVLSYLSLCQYGINVRFIRELLADFEETLNDSDTYVDGSGAETGNAVGLFDGWCGVAVACEAAFRRTGNIDWHRRAETLLERDVCHLK
;
A
#
# COMPACT_ATOMS: atom_id res chain seq x y z
N ALA A 1 -6.45 16.21 -32.25
CA ALA A 1 -6.07 14.81 -32.35
C ALA A 1 -6.69 14.10 -31.16
N GLU A 2 -7.76 13.37 -31.43
CA GLU A 2 -8.51 12.59 -30.45
C GLU A 2 -7.67 11.40 -29.98
N LEU A 3 -7.38 11.32 -28.70
CA LEU A 3 -6.80 10.14 -28.06
C LEU A 3 -7.92 9.13 -27.80
N SER A 4 -8.03 8.17 -28.70
CA SER A 4 -8.89 6.99 -28.58
C SER A 4 -8.57 6.23 -27.29
N SER A 5 -9.57 6.14 -26.42
CA SER A 5 -9.53 5.40 -25.16
C SER A 5 -9.78 3.91 -25.40
N SER A 6 -8.72 3.14 -25.63
CA SER A 6 -8.76 1.70 -25.39
C SER A 6 -8.00 1.39 -24.11
N VAL A 7 -8.70 1.46 -22.97
CA VAL A 7 -8.16 1.04 -21.67
C VAL A 7 -8.19 -0.49 -21.63
N THR A 8 -7.15 -1.12 -22.14
CA THR A 8 -6.81 -2.49 -21.77
C THR A 8 -6.28 -2.49 -20.34
N LYS A 9 -6.99 -3.17 -19.43
CA LYS A 9 -6.57 -3.36 -18.03
C LYS A 9 -5.11 -3.84 -17.98
N PRO A 10 -4.17 -3.08 -17.45
CA PRO A 10 -2.85 -3.61 -17.14
C PRO A 10 -3.02 -4.49 -15.89
N ARG A 11 -3.12 -5.80 -16.07
CA ARG A 11 -2.73 -6.70 -14.98
C ARG A 11 -1.30 -6.33 -14.62
N LEU A 12 -1.03 -6.04 -13.36
CA LEU A 12 0.31 -6.10 -12.79
C LEU A 12 0.83 -7.52 -13.04
N GLY A 13 1.36 -7.72 -14.24
CA GLY A 13 2.06 -8.92 -14.61
C GLY A 13 3.40 -8.88 -13.88
N LEU A 14 3.45 -9.43 -12.68
CA LEU A 14 4.63 -10.18 -12.29
C LEU A 14 4.74 -11.27 -13.35
N GLY A 15 5.51 -10.97 -14.40
CA GLY A 15 5.81 -11.88 -15.50
C GLY A 15 6.68 -13.03 -15.05
N ALA A 16 6.11 -13.90 -14.23
CA ALA A 16 6.50 -15.28 -14.25
C ALA A 16 5.73 -15.90 -15.42
N ASN A 17 6.41 -16.18 -16.52
CA ASN A 17 6.04 -17.26 -17.42
C ASN A 17 6.05 -18.57 -16.60
N CYS A 18 5.12 -18.71 -15.67
CA CYS A 18 4.70 -20.00 -15.18
C CYS A 18 4.03 -20.65 -16.37
N THR A 19 4.78 -21.45 -17.12
CA THR A 19 4.22 -22.53 -17.92
C THR A 19 3.09 -23.11 -17.08
N SER A 20 1.90 -23.16 -17.64
CA SER A 20 0.70 -23.71 -17.03
C SER A 20 0.94 -25.17 -16.67
N SER A 21 1.65 -25.40 -15.56
CA SER A 21 1.66 -26.69 -14.92
C SER A 21 0.25 -26.85 -14.35
N VAL A 22 -0.53 -27.72 -14.95
CA VAL A 22 -1.79 -28.20 -14.41
C VAL A 22 -1.51 -28.60 -12.96
N ARG A 23 -1.94 -27.80 -12.01
CA ARG A 23 -1.79 -28.15 -10.58
C ARG A 23 -2.56 -29.45 -10.37
N PRO A 24 -1.94 -30.46 -9.75
CA PRO A 24 -2.67 -31.68 -9.44
C PRO A 24 -3.98 -31.35 -8.74
N GLN A 25 -5.08 -31.96 -9.12
CA GLN A 25 -6.42 -31.71 -8.53
C GLN A 25 -6.41 -31.84 -6.98
N SER A 26 -5.54 -32.71 -6.46
CA SER A 26 -5.33 -32.84 -5.01
C SER A 26 -4.84 -31.55 -4.34
N LEU A 27 -3.88 -30.83 -4.94
CA LEU A 27 -3.36 -29.57 -4.40
C LEU A 27 -4.39 -28.44 -4.45
N GLN A 28 -5.28 -28.44 -5.46
CA GLN A 28 -6.34 -27.46 -5.54
C GLN A 28 -7.40 -27.72 -4.47
N HIS A 29 -7.76 -28.96 -4.20
CA HIS A 29 -8.70 -29.34 -3.16
C HIS A 29 -8.16 -29.00 -1.74
N GLU A 30 -6.89 -29.32 -1.48
CA GLU A 30 -6.22 -28.96 -0.23
C GLU A 30 -6.18 -27.45 -0.05
N TRP A 31 -5.85 -26.68 -1.11
CA TRP A 31 -5.84 -25.22 -1.06
C TRP A 31 -7.20 -24.65 -0.68
N GLU A 32 -8.29 -25.13 -1.26
CA GLU A 32 -9.63 -24.64 -0.92
C GLU A 32 -10.02 -24.96 0.53
N GLN A 33 -9.61 -26.10 1.07
CA GLN A 33 -9.79 -26.43 2.46
C GLN A 33 -9.02 -25.47 3.39
N TYR A 34 -7.74 -25.19 3.08
CA TYR A 34 -6.92 -24.24 3.85
C TYR A 34 -7.48 -22.83 3.75
N ARG A 35 -7.86 -22.39 2.56
CA ARG A 35 -8.49 -21.10 2.33
C ARG A 35 -9.74 -20.94 3.20
N HIS A 36 -10.61 -21.92 3.21
CA HIS A 36 -11.83 -21.89 4.04
C HIS A 36 -11.50 -21.82 5.54
N LYS A 37 -10.52 -22.58 6.02
CA LYS A 37 -10.08 -22.53 7.42
C LYS A 37 -9.50 -21.16 7.80
N ILE A 38 -8.68 -20.57 6.93
CA ILE A 38 -8.12 -19.24 7.15
C ILE A 38 -9.24 -18.20 7.28
N ILE A 39 -10.15 -18.16 6.30
CA ILE A 39 -11.28 -17.22 6.28
C ILE A 39 -12.14 -17.40 7.55
N SER A 40 -12.53 -18.63 7.87
CA SER A 40 -13.33 -18.91 9.06
C SER A 40 -12.63 -18.53 10.35
N GLY A 41 -11.30 -18.74 10.43
CA GLY A 41 -10.48 -18.33 11.58
C GLY A 41 -10.42 -16.82 11.75
N ILE A 42 -10.27 -16.07 10.65
CA ILE A 42 -10.29 -14.60 10.66
C ILE A 42 -11.63 -14.09 11.20
N PHE A 43 -12.75 -14.56 10.67
CA PHE A 43 -14.08 -14.14 11.14
C PHE A 43 -14.36 -14.56 12.60
N ALA A 44 -13.88 -15.72 13.02
CA ALA A 44 -14.01 -16.17 14.42
C ALA A 44 -13.19 -15.31 15.40
N ALA A 45 -12.10 -14.70 14.93
CA ALA A 45 -11.27 -13.82 15.74
C ALA A 45 -11.84 -12.39 15.86
N ARG A 46 -12.85 -12.03 15.05
CA ARG A 46 -13.49 -10.71 15.03
C ARG A 46 -14.08 -10.38 16.40
N LYS A 47 -13.75 -9.21 16.94
CA LYS A 47 -14.26 -8.75 18.24
C LYS A 47 -14.93 -7.40 18.10
N ARG A 48 -16.05 -7.22 18.81
CA ARG A 48 -16.67 -5.91 18.95
C ARG A 48 -16.11 -5.24 20.20
N VAL A 49 -15.52 -4.07 20.03
CA VAL A 49 -15.01 -3.23 21.12
C VAL A 49 -15.99 -2.09 21.34
N GLU A 50 -16.51 -1.99 22.56
CA GLU A 50 -17.31 -0.88 23.08
C GLU A 50 -18.25 -0.17 22.09
N LYS A 51 -19.25 -0.86 21.57
CA LYS A 51 -20.33 -0.29 20.73
C LYS A 51 -19.94 0.31 19.37
N THR A 52 -18.67 0.47 19.04
CA THR A 52 -18.25 1.27 17.90
C THR A 52 -17.70 0.44 16.75
N ALA A 53 -16.64 -0.30 16.88
CA ALA A 53 -16.02 -0.93 15.72
C ALA A 53 -15.85 -2.43 15.90
N LEU A 54 -16.06 -3.18 14.83
CA LEU A 54 -15.57 -4.53 14.72
C LEU A 54 -14.12 -4.48 14.30
N ILE A 55 -13.25 -4.75 15.26
CA ILE A 55 -11.82 -4.85 14.98
C ILE A 55 -11.41 -6.31 14.90
N PHE A 56 -10.42 -6.55 14.06
CA PHE A 56 -9.69 -7.80 14.12
C PHE A 56 -8.53 -7.59 15.10
N PRO A 57 -8.44 -8.41 16.18
CA PRO A 57 -7.32 -8.31 17.09
C PRO A 57 -6.06 -8.60 16.29
N GLY A 58 -5.26 -7.59 16.14
CA GLY A 58 -3.98 -7.67 15.44
C GLY A 58 -2.84 -8.03 16.38
N ASP A 59 -1.67 -7.59 16.01
CA ASP A 59 -0.44 -7.72 16.77
C ASP A 59 -0.52 -6.94 18.10
N ALA A 60 0.28 -7.38 19.08
CA ALA A 60 0.50 -6.66 20.33
C ALA A 60 0.96 -5.18 20.12
N ARG A 61 1.50 -4.85 18.97
CA ARG A 61 1.84 -3.48 18.56
C ARG A 61 0.67 -2.51 18.62
N GLN A 62 -0.56 -2.97 18.35
CA GLN A 62 -1.75 -2.12 18.47
C GLN A 62 -1.91 -1.50 19.87
N LEU A 63 -1.33 -2.12 20.89
CA LEU A 63 -1.34 -1.60 22.25
C LEU A 63 -0.35 -0.44 22.46
N TRP A 64 0.68 -0.34 21.64
CA TRP A 64 1.75 0.66 21.76
C TRP A 64 1.71 1.73 20.66
N ASP A 65 1.32 1.36 19.43
CA ASP A 65 1.33 2.27 18.28
C ASP A 65 0.09 3.18 18.21
N GLY A 66 -0.83 3.05 19.19
CA GLY A 66 -1.99 3.93 19.31
C GLY A 66 -3.17 3.56 18.39
N PRO A 67 -4.21 4.42 18.33
CA PRO A 67 -5.47 4.10 17.63
C PRO A 67 -5.31 3.87 16.12
N SER A 68 -4.33 4.51 15.48
CA SER A 68 -4.09 4.36 14.03
C SER A 68 -3.73 2.94 13.62
N ALA A 69 -3.03 2.20 14.47
CA ALA A 69 -2.66 0.80 14.22
C ALA A 69 -3.85 -0.17 14.14
N GLN A 70 -5.05 0.27 14.56
CA GLN A 70 -6.28 -0.52 14.41
C GLN A 70 -6.82 -0.51 12.99
N TRP A 71 -6.45 0.48 12.18
CA TRP A 71 -7.03 0.75 10.89
C TRP A 71 -6.09 0.49 9.70
N ASP A 72 -4.79 0.52 9.91
CA ASP A 72 -3.77 0.46 8.88
C ASP A 72 -3.68 -0.87 8.12
N LEU A 73 -2.81 -0.93 7.09
CA LEU A 73 -2.55 -2.16 6.34
C LEU A 73 -1.63 -3.13 7.07
N GLU A 74 -0.74 -2.63 7.94
CA GLU A 74 0.31 -3.46 8.54
C GLU A 74 -0.23 -4.35 9.63
N THR A 75 -1.03 -3.78 10.53
CA THR A 75 -1.50 -4.46 11.74
C THR A 75 -3.00 -4.33 11.94
N GLY A 76 -3.66 -3.50 11.14
CA GLY A 76 -5.05 -3.10 11.32
C GLY A 76 -6.05 -3.80 10.41
N THR A 77 -7.29 -3.34 10.52
CA THR A 77 -8.45 -3.91 9.82
C THR A 77 -8.35 -3.76 8.31
N ALA A 78 -7.72 -2.69 7.77
CA ALA A 78 -7.55 -2.52 6.33
C ALA A 78 -6.71 -3.65 5.70
N GLY A 79 -5.68 -4.12 6.40
CA GLY A 79 -4.90 -5.29 5.95
C GLY A 79 -5.74 -6.57 5.87
N ILE A 80 -6.65 -6.77 6.81
CA ILE A 80 -7.57 -7.92 6.79
C ILE A 80 -8.58 -7.79 5.65
N VAL A 81 -9.16 -6.60 5.43
CA VAL A 81 -10.07 -6.32 4.32
C VAL A 81 -9.39 -6.64 2.99
N LEU A 82 -8.17 -6.12 2.78
CA LEU A 82 -7.39 -6.38 1.58
C LEU A 82 -7.08 -7.87 1.39
N ALA A 83 -6.67 -8.56 2.44
CA ALA A 83 -6.34 -9.99 2.38
C ALA A 83 -7.59 -10.84 2.05
N LEU A 84 -8.73 -10.57 2.67
CA LEU A 84 -9.98 -11.26 2.41
C LEU A 84 -10.48 -11.01 0.98
N SER A 85 -10.43 -9.76 0.51
CA SER A 85 -10.77 -9.41 -0.88
C SER A 85 -9.89 -10.18 -1.88
N ARG A 86 -8.59 -10.27 -1.65
CA ARG A 86 -7.65 -11.06 -2.47
C ARG A 86 -7.92 -12.57 -2.41
N LEU A 87 -8.50 -13.05 -1.34
CA LEU A 87 -8.99 -14.43 -1.21
C LEU A 87 -10.36 -14.64 -1.88
N GLY A 88 -10.94 -13.62 -2.51
CA GLY A 88 -12.23 -13.69 -3.19
C GLY A 88 -13.42 -13.72 -2.23
N VAL A 89 -13.26 -13.17 -1.03
CA VAL A 89 -14.36 -12.95 -0.09
C VAL A 89 -15.00 -11.60 -0.42
N ASP A 90 -16.32 -11.52 -0.36
CA ASP A 90 -17.02 -10.24 -0.37
C ASP A 90 -16.70 -9.49 0.92
N THR A 91 -16.09 -8.32 0.78
CA THR A 91 -15.63 -7.48 1.88
C THR A 91 -16.32 -6.12 1.95
N HIS A 92 -17.40 -5.94 1.18
CA HIS A 92 -18.15 -4.67 1.12
C HIS A 92 -18.55 -4.18 2.51
N GLU A 93 -19.26 -4.99 3.30
CA GLU A 93 -19.72 -4.60 4.64
C GLU A 93 -18.54 -4.24 5.57
N LEU A 94 -17.44 -4.99 5.49
CA LEU A 94 -16.24 -4.71 6.29
C LEU A 94 -15.57 -3.40 5.90
N ALA A 95 -15.51 -3.11 4.61
CA ALA A 95 -14.91 -1.89 4.09
C ALA A 95 -15.74 -0.65 4.48
N VAL A 96 -17.07 -0.73 4.37
CA VAL A 96 -17.98 0.33 4.80
C VAL A 96 -17.86 0.56 6.30
N GLU A 97 -17.91 -0.51 7.11
CA GLU A 97 -17.77 -0.42 8.56
C GLU A 97 -16.43 0.19 8.97
N LEU A 98 -15.33 -0.18 8.29
CA LEU A 98 -14.02 0.42 8.52
C LEU A 98 -14.06 1.93 8.25
N ALA A 99 -14.61 2.34 7.10
CA ALA A 99 -14.70 3.75 6.71
C ALA A 99 -15.55 4.59 7.68
N GLU A 100 -16.65 4.03 8.20
CA GLU A 100 -17.54 4.70 9.15
C GLU A 100 -16.95 4.87 10.56
N ASN A 101 -16.04 3.99 10.95
CA ASN A 101 -15.51 3.97 12.32
C ASN A 101 -14.11 4.53 12.46
N MET A 102 -13.34 4.66 11.37
CA MET A 102 -12.01 5.24 11.47
C MET A 102 -12.06 6.76 11.62
N CYS A 103 -11.19 7.27 12.46
CA CYS A 103 -10.97 8.71 12.58
C CYS A 103 -9.80 9.11 11.66
N ILE A 104 -10.10 9.78 10.56
CA ILE A 104 -9.10 10.16 9.54
C ILE A 104 -7.99 11.05 10.15
N THR A 105 -8.34 11.92 11.11
CA THR A 105 -7.37 12.82 11.75
C THR A 105 -6.35 12.10 12.64
N ASP A 106 -6.62 10.87 13.02
CA ASP A 106 -5.72 10.06 13.85
C ASP A 106 -4.75 9.21 13.01
N LEU A 107 -4.91 9.26 11.68
CA LEU A 107 -4.10 8.47 10.75
C LEU A 107 -2.94 9.29 10.20
N PRO A 108 -1.76 8.65 10.03
CA PRO A 108 -0.68 9.26 9.28
C PRO A 108 -1.13 9.55 7.84
N GLU A 109 -0.81 10.73 7.34
CA GLU A 109 -1.17 11.11 5.97
C GLU A 109 -0.39 10.32 4.92
N GLU A 110 0.78 9.77 5.26
CA GLU A 110 1.72 9.15 4.34
C GLU A 110 2.01 7.69 4.65
N GLY A 111 2.41 6.96 3.63
CA GLY A 111 2.85 5.56 3.71
C GLY A 111 1.84 4.54 3.20
N LEU A 112 2.39 3.42 2.70
CA LEU A 112 1.56 2.31 2.23
C LEU A 112 1.04 1.46 3.38
N LEU A 113 1.90 1.15 4.37
CA LEU A 113 1.52 0.19 5.40
C LEU A 113 0.80 0.83 6.57
N ARG A 114 1.20 2.05 6.98
CA ARG A 114 0.69 2.73 8.16
C ARG A 114 -0.18 3.94 7.87
N GLY A 115 -0.17 4.43 6.64
CA GLY A 115 -0.83 5.67 6.25
C GLY A 115 -2.19 5.48 5.59
N LEU A 116 -2.90 6.60 5.50
CA LEU A 116 -4.17 6.73 4.81
C LEU A 116 -4.15 6.22 3.35
N PRO A 117 -3.05 6.42 2.55
CA PRO A 117 -2.97 5.91 1.19
C PRO A 117 -3.10 4.39 1.08
N GLY A 118 -2.56 3.64 2.04
CA GLY A 118 -2.70 2.19 2.08
C GLY A 118 -4.12 1.75 2.38
N ILE A 119 -4.81 2.45 3.29
CA ILE A 119 -6.22 2.18 3.59
C ILE A 119 -7.08 2.47 2.35
N ALA A 120 -6.83 3.58 1.66
CA ALA A 120 -7.52 3.90 0.40
C ALA A 120 -7.34 2.79 -0.65
N LEU A 121 -6.12 2.24 -0.76
CA LEU A 121 -5.87 1.10 -1.66
C LEU A 121 -6.67 -0.15 -1.24
N ALA A 122 -6.75 -0.45 0.05
CA ALA A 122 -7.56 -1.56 0.55
C ALA A 122 -9.06 -1.39 0.24
N MET A 123 -9.60 -0.17 0.38
CA MET A 123 -10.97 0.14 0.01
C MET A 123 -11.23 -0.09 -1.48
N ALA A 124 -10.35 0.41 -2.35
CA ALA A 124 -10.48 0.22 -3.79
C ALA A 124 -10.46 -1.26 -4.21
N GLU A 125 -9.58 -2.04 -3.60
CA GLU A 125 -9.47 -3.50 -3.84
C GLU A 125 -10.67 -4.27 -3.26
N ALA A 126 -11.29 -3.74 -2.21
CA ALA A 126 -12.53 -4.29 -1.64
C ALA A 126 -13.79 -4.00 -2.48
N GLY A 127 -13.64 -3.22 -3.56
CA GLY A 127 -14.76 -2.85 -4.43
C GLY A 127 -15.40 -1.50 -4.10
N GLU A 128 -14.77 -0.70 -3.22
CA GLU A 128 -15.24 0.60 -2.76
C GLU A 128 -14.38 1.76 -3.30
N PRO A 129 -14.32 1.96 -4.64
CA PRO A 129 -13.47 2.98 -5.23
C PRO A 129 -13.87 4.40 -4.85
N GLU A 130 -15.15 4.67 -4.57
CA GLU A 130 -15.61 6.00 -4.16
C GLU A 130 -15.11 6.37 -2.76
N ILE A 131 -15.12 5.41 -1.83
CA ILE A 131 -14.53 5.59 -0.49
C ILE A 131 -13.02 5.81 -0.65
N ALA A 132 -12.35 4.98 -1.46
CA ALA A 132 -10.92 5.11 -1.70
C ALA A 132 -10.53 6.48 -2.26
N LEU A 133 -11.28 7.00 -3.23
CA LEU A 133 -11.03 8.31 -3.82
C LEU A 133 -11.31 9.46 -2.84
N THR A 134 -12.31 9.30 -1.98
CA THR A 134 -12.59 10.26 -0.90
C THR A 134 -11.41 10.32 0.08
N LEU A 135 -10.90 9.17 0.52
CA LEU A 135 -9.73 9.09 1.39
C LEU A 135 -8.49 9.68 0.72
N ALA A 136 -8.27 9.37 -0.56
CA ALA A 136 -7.17 9.92 -1.33
C ALA A 136 -7.24 11.46 -1.44
N GLY A 137 -8.44 12.04 -1.43
CA GLY A 137 -8.66 13.48 -1.47
C GLY A 137 -8.22 14.22 -0.20
N HIS A 138 -7.97 13.51 0.91
CA HIS A 138 -7.43 14.11 2.14
C HIS A 138 -5.91 14.31 2.09
N GLN A 139 -5.21 13.69 1.12
CA GLN A 139 -3.78 13.88 0.95
C GLN A 139 -3.47 15.32 0.54
N ASN A 140 -2.66 15.97 1.33
CA ASN A 140 -2.04 17.25 1.03
C ASN A 140 -0.66 17.03 0.38
N ARG A 141 0.21 18.05 0.41
CA ARG A 141 1.62 17.88 0.05
C ARG A 141 2.33 16.97 1.04
N PHE A 142 3.41 16.34 0.60
CA PHE A 142 4.27 15.60 1.50
C PHE A 142 4.83 16.49 2.59
N THR A 143 4.71 16.04 3.83
CA THR A 143 5.20 16.73 5.01
C THR A 143 6.38 15.98 5.63
N SER A 144 6.45 14.69 5.38
CA SER A 144 7.51 13.81 5.88
C SER A 144 8.74 13.86 4.97
N LYS A 145 9.91 13.89 5.59
CA LYS A 145 11.18 13.64 4.91
C LYS A 145 11.54 12.16 4.87
N ASN A 146 10.68 11.29 5.41
CA ASN A 146 10.84 9.86 5.34
C ASN A 146 10.43 9.34 3.96
N ALA A 147 11.38 8.77 3.24
CA ALA A 147 11.16 8.30 1.88
C ALA A 147 10.69 6.85 1.79
N ASN A 148 10.61 6.08 2.89
CA ASN A 148 10.35 4.63 2.84
C ASN A 148 8.92 4.28 2.36
N ILE A 149 8.68 2.97 2.15
CA ILE A 149 7.35 2.46 1.77
C ILE A 149 6.40 2.41 2.97
N ARG A 150 6.89 2.04 4.16
CA ARG A 150 6.05 1.74 5.32
C ARG A 150 5.19 2.93 5.73
N SER A 151 5.84 4.06 6.00
CA SER A 151 5.23 5.27 6.56
C SER A 151 5.68 6.56 5.86
N GLY A 152 6.29 6.45 4.70
CA GLY A 152 6.85 7.57 3.97
C GLY A 152 6.31 7.74 2.56
N VAL A 153 6.91 8.69 1.84
CA VAL A 153 6.40 9.17 0.56
C VAL A 153 6.41 8.11 -0.55
N ALA A 154 7.37 7.18 -0.57
CA ALA A 154 7.39 6.11 -1.58
C ALA A 154 6.18 5.20 -1.46
N GLY A 155 5.74 4.90 -0.23
CA GLY A 155 4.52 4.13 0.01
C GLY A 155 3.28 4.84 -0.48
N THR A 156 3.20 6.15 -0.27
CA THR A 156 2.13 7.01 -0.77
C THR A 156 2.09 7.00 -2.29
N VAL A 157 3.23 7.19 -2.94
CA VAL A 157 3.33 7.16 -4.42
C VAL A 157 2.85 5.82 -4.97
N LEU A 158 3.29 4.70 -4.42
CA LEU A 158 2.88 3.37 -4.85
C LEU A 158 1.37 3.15 -4.72
N SER A 159 0.78 3.59 -3.61
CA SER A 159 -0.66 3.50 -3.37
C SER A 159 -1.44 4.28 -4.43
N TYR A 160 -1.08 5.54 -4.65
CA TYR A 160 -1.81 6.39 -5.60
C TYR A 160 -1.59 6.01 -7.06
N LEU A 161 -0.40 5.56 -7.44
CA LEU A 161 -0.18 4.98 -8.77
C LEU A 161 -1.06 3.74 -9.00
N SER A 162 -1.27 2.93 -7.97
CA SER A 162 -2.17 1.79 -8.02
C SER A 162 -3.64 2.22 -8.12
N LEU A 163 -4.03 3.29 -7.44
CA LEU A 163 -5.39 3.85 -7.49
C LEU A 163 -5.74 4.50 -8.84
N CYS A 164 -4.77 4.74 -9.73
CA CYS A 164 -5.04 5.25 -11.08
C CYS A 164 -6.03 4.39 -11.86
N GLN A 165 -6.05 3.08 -11.65
CA GLN A 165 -7.00 2.17 -12.32
C GLN A 165 -8.45 2.38 -11.85
N TYR A 166 -8.66 3.03 -10.72
CA TYR A 166 -9.97 3.34 -10.14
C TYR A 166 -10.43 4.79 -10.39
N GLY A 167 -9.69 5.55 -11.20
CA GLY A 167 -10.11 6.87 -11.68
C GLY A 167 -9.52 8.06 -10.92
N ILE A 168 -8.43 7.87 -10.19
CA ILE A 168 -7.73 9.00 -9.56
C ILE A 168 -7.27 10.01 -10.63
N ASN A 169 -7.34 11.30 -10.32
CA ASN A 169 -7.09 12.36 -11.29
C ASN A 169 -5.62 12.37 -11.75
N VAL A 170 -5.39 12.36 -13.06
CA VAL A 170 -4.05 12.41 -13.67
C VAL A 170 -3.26 13.66 -13.26
N ARG A 171 -3.94 14.81 -13.07
CA ARG A 171 -3.30 16.03 -12.59
C ARG A 171 -2.75 15.84 -11.18
N PHE A 172 -3.52 15.23 -10.30
CA PHE A 172 -3.08 14.89 -8.95
C PHE A 172 -1.83 14.00 -8.95
N ILE A 173 -1.80 12.96 -9.82
CA ILE A 173 -0.62 12.10 -9.95
C ILE A 173 0.61 12.87 -10.42
N ARG A 174 0.45 13.84 -11.31
CA ARG A 174 1.58 14.66 -11.77
C ARG A 174 2.13 15.54 -10.65
N GLU A 175 1.26 16.16 -9.87
CA GLU A 175 1.64 16.97 -8.71
C GLU A 175 2.32 16.09 -7.65
N LEU A 176 1.76 14.92 -7.36
CA LEU A 176 2.36 13.94 -6.45
C LEU A 176 3.77 13.51 -6.86
N LEU A 177 3.99 13.23 -8.14
CA LEU A 177 5.32 12.85 -8.65
C LEU A 177 6.31 14.00 -8.61
N ALA A 178 5.86 15.24 -8.82
CA ALA A 178 6.71 16.42 -8.68
C ALA A 178 7.13 16.63 -7.21
N ASP A 179 6.20 16.51 -6.27
CA ASP A 179 6.50 16.57 -4.83
C ASP A 179 7.43 15.42 -4.39
N PHE A 180 7.25 14.22 -4.96
CA PHE A 180 8.15 13.08 -4.71
C PHE A 180 9.57 13.35 -5.21
N GLU A 181 9.71 13.92 -6.39
CA GLU A 181 11.00 14.30 -6.93
C GLU A 181 11.68 15.37 -6.07
N GLU A 182 10.93 16.37 -5.61
CA GLU A 182 11.42 17.41 -4.71
C GLU A 182 11.93 16.79 -3.40
N THR A 183 11.13 15.90 -2.79
CA THR A 183 11.53 15.17 -1.58
C THR A 183 12.82 14.40 -1.78
N LEU A 184 12.98 13.67 -2.88
CA LEU A 184 14.20 12.88 -3.14
C LEU A 184 15.43 13.73 -3.43
N ASN A 185 15.26 15.01 -3.80
CA ASN A 185 16.36 15.97 -3.99
C ASN A 185 16.74 16.69 -2.70
N ASP A 186 15.93 16.61 -1.64
CA ASP A 186 16.25 17.20 -0.34
C ASP A 186 17.38 16.37 0.33
N SER A 187 18.45 17.05 0.76
CA SER A 187 19.60 16.43 1.42
C SER A 187 19.24 15.80 2.78
N ASP A 188 18.16 16.27 3.40
CA ASP A 188 17.69 15.82 4.70
C ASP A 188 16.74 14.62 4.61
N THR A 189 16.43 14.14 3.39
CA THR A 189 15.58 12.97 3.18
C THR A 189 16.26 11.70 3.66
N TYR A 190 15.55 10.93 4.43
CA TYR A 190 16.02 9.69 5.04
C TYR A 190 15.06 8.52 4.78
N VAL A 191 15.54 7.31 5.02
CA VAL A 191 14.73 6.11 5.11
C VAL A 191 14.99 5.49 6.49
N ASP A 192 13.95 5.44 7.32
CA ASP A 192 14.05 4.82 8.63
C ASP A 192 12.68 4.29 9.06
N GLY A 193 12.64 3.03 9.43
CA GLY A 193 11.44 2.38 9.97
C GLY A 193 11.33 2.43 11.49
N SER A 194 12.41 2.81 12.19
CA SER A 194 12.50 2.69 13.64
C SER A 194 12.51 4.01 14.41
N GLY A 195 12.61 5.16 13.71
CA GLY A 195 12.80 6.46 14.35
C GLY A 195 14.15 6.62 15.04
N ALA A 196 15.09 5.71 14.83
CA ALA A 196 16.45 5.80 15.34
C ALA A 196 17.33 6.53 14.31
N GLU A 197 18.11 7.50 14.75
CA GLU A 197 18.98 8.38 13.94
C GLU A 197 20.08 7.65 13.11
N THR A 198 19.98 6.34 12.93
CA THR A 198 21.08 5.53 12.37
C THR A 198 21.09 5.40 10.86
N GLY A 199 20.19 6.02 10.11
CA GLY A 199 20.29 6.24 8.64
C GLY A 199 20.57 5.04 7.71
N ASN A 200 20.68 3.83 8.25
CA ASN A 200 21.16 2.63 7.56
C ASN A 200 20.09 1.55 7.40
N ALA A 201 18.82 1.92 7.45
CA ALA A 201 17.76 0.95 7.19
C ALA A 201 17.88 0.43 5.74
N VAL A 202 17.97 -0.88 5.59
CA VAL A 202 18.03 -1.57 4.29
C VAL A 202 16.78 -2.41 4.09
N GLY A 203 16.44 -2.68 2.84
CA GLY A 203 15.34 -3.55 2.49
C GLY A 203 14.15 -2.84 1.87
N LEU A 204 13.08 -3.62 1.64
CA LEU A 204 11.95 -3.16 0.84
C LEU A 204 11.08 -2.12 1.56
N PHE A 205 10.76 -2.34 2.84
CA PHE A 205 9.78 -1.49 3.52
C PHE A 205 10.40 -0.27 4.18
N ASP A 206 11.60 -0.42 4.72
CA ASP A 206 12.28 0.59 5.53
C ASP A 206 13.60 1.08 4.94
N GLY A 207 13.94 0.66 3.70
CA GLY A 207 15.19 1.00 3.02
C GLY A 207 15.00 1.66 1.67
N TRP A 208 16.12 2.03 1.04
CA TRP A 208 16.16 2.67 -0.28
C TRP A 208 15.68 1.75 -1.41
N CYS A 209 15.72 0.41 -1.24
CA CYS A 209 15.12 -0.53 -2.19
C CYS A 209 13.63 -0.25 -2.41
N GLY A 210 12.90 0.11 -1.36
CA GLY A 210 11.49 0.47 -1.48
C GLY A 210 11.27 1.75 -2.26
N VAL A 211 12.12 2.74 -2.04
CA VAL A 211 12.09 4.00 -2.78
C VAL A 211 12.40 3.75 -4.26
N ALA A 212 13.36 2.87 -4.56
CA ALA A 212 13.68 2.46 -5.93
C ALA A 212 12.48 1.80 -6.63
N VAL A 213 11.71 0.98 -5.92
CA VAL A 213 10.47 0.39 -6.44
C VAL A 213 9.44 1.47 -6.79
N ALA A 214 9.29 2.52 -5.96
CA ALA A 214 8.40 3.64 -6.26
C ALA A 214 8.88 4.44 -7.49
N CYS A 215 10.18 4.67 -7.62
CA CYS A 215 10.76 5.30 -8.81
C CYS A 215 10.52 4.47 -10.07
N GLU A 216 10.70 3.16 -10.02
CA GLU A 216 10.41 2.26 -11.15
C GLU A 216 8.91 2.27 -11.52
N ALA A 217 8.01 2.33 -10.53
CA ALA A 217 6.58 2.48 -10.77
C ALA A 217 6.26 3.82 -11.45
N ALA A 218 6.92 4.91 -11.02
CA ALA A 218 6.81 6.22 -11.66
C ALA A 218 7.32 6.20 -13.10
N PHE A 219 8.46 5.54 -13.37
CA PHE A 219 8.96 5.32 -14.73
C PHE A 219 7.93 4.59 -15.61
N ARG A 220 7.40 3.47 -15.14
CA ARG A 220 6.39 2.70 -15.88
C ARG A 220 5.13 3.50 -16.17
N ARG A 221 4.78 4.42 -15.29
CA ARG A 221 3.60 5.29 -15.46
C ARG A 221 3.82 6.44 -16.42
N THR A 222 5.02 7.05 -16.40
CA THR A 222 5.30 8.31 -17.11
C THR A 222 6.16 8.14 -18.36
N GLY A 223 6.94 7.05 -18.46
CA GLY A 223 7.97 6.85 -19.47
C GLY A 223 9.22 7.72 -19.26
N ASN A 224 9.30 8.51 -18.19
CA ASN A 224 10.45 9.35 -17.91
C ASN A 224 11.62 8.50 -17.40
N ILE A 225 12.68 8.40 -18.21
CA ILE A 225 13.88 7.59 -17.95
C ILE A 225 14.65 8.03 -16.69
N ASP A 226 14.49 9.26 -16.25
CA ASP A 226 15.20 9.77 -15.07
C ASP A 226 14.74 9.05 -13.80
N TRP A 227 13.47 8.63 -13.73
CA TRP A 227 12.97 7.79 -12.65
C TRP A 227 13.68 6.42 -12.60
N HIS A 228 13.91 5.80 -13.76
CA HIS A 228 14.62 4.53 -13.83
C HIS A 228 16.09 4.67 -13.38
N ARG A 229 16.80 5.68 -13.87
CA ARG A 229 18.18 5.97 -13.43
C ARG A 229 18.27 6.23 -11.94
N ARG A 230 17.29 6.93 -11.40
CA ARG A 230 17.21 7.19 -9.95
C ARG A 230 17.00 5.89 -9.18
N ALA A 231 16.13 4.98 -9.65
CA ALA A 231 15.94 3.67 -9.05
C ALA A 231 17.24 2.86 -9.00
N GLU A 232 18.02 2.83 -10.08
CA GLU A 232 19.33 2.16 -10.13
C GLU A 232 20.28 2.74 -9.07
N THR A 233 20.40 4.07 -8.98
CA THR A 233 21.27 4.74 -7.99
C THR A 233 20.87 4.41 -6.55
N LEU A 234 19.56 4.34 -6.25
CA LEU A 234 19.05 4.01 -4.92
C LEU A 234 19.29 2.56 -4.55
N LEU A 235 19.18 1.63 -5.50
CA LEU A 235 19.54 0.22 -5.30
C LEU A 235 21.03 0.03 -5.00
N GLU A 236 21.90 0.74 -5.72
CA GLU A 236 23.34 0.72 -5.45
C GLU A 236 23.65 1.22 -4.03
N ARG A 237 22.93 2.23 -3.56
CA ARG A 237 23.05 2.77 -2.20
C ARG A 237 22.74 1.69 -1.14
N ASP A 238 21.63 0.96 -1.26
CA ASP A 238 21.29 -0.13 -0.34
C ASP A 238 22.32 -1.26 -0.37
N VAL A 239 22.83 -1.64 -1.56
CA VAL A 239 23.86 -2.69 -1.70
C VAL A 239 25.18 -2.30 -1.03
N CYS A 240 25.56 -1.02 -1.08
CA CYS A 240 26.77 -0.53 -0.42
C CYS A 240 26.68 -0.63 1.12
N HIS A 241 25.49 -0.49 1.69
CA HIS A 241 25.26 -0.63 3.14
C HIS A 241 25.26 -2.07 3.65
N LEU A 242 25.19 -3.06 2.75
CA LEU A 242 25.26 -4.49 3.09
C LEU A 242 26.70 -5.03 3.18
N LYS A 243 27.71 -4.22 2.85
CA LYS A 243 29.13 -4.57 2.93
C LYS A 243 29.76 -4.04 4.21
#